data_87b8d53d177a263bcd5a007c394d38fc
#
_entry.id   87b8d53d177a263bcd5a007c394d38fc
#
_cell.length_a   1.000
_cell.length_b   1.000
_cell.length_c   1.000
_cell.angle_alpha   90.00
_cell.angle_beta   90.00
_cell.angle_gamma   90.00
#
_symmetry.space_group_name_H-M   'P 1'
#
loop_
_entity.id
_entity.type
_entity.pdbx_description
1 polymer ?
#
loop_
_entity_poly.entity_id
_entity_poly.type
_entity_poly.pdbx_seq_one_letter_code
_entity_poly.pdbx_strand_id
1 'polypeptide(L)'
;MNKELEHKFVTELQDNQNIVHKVCTLYTNDRDSHNDLFQEITIQLWKAYPKFRGDAKFSTWMYRVALNTAITLYRKHKRRIDTADYESIIFKVKADEYDETEEIQLKLMYKAVKQLGDIDKALVFLYLEDKN
;
A
#
# COMPACT_ATOMS: atom_id res chain seq x y z
N MET A 1 -16.46 -1.95 -22.68
CA MET A 1 -16.14 -0.63 -22.18
C MET A 1 -15.41 0.19 -23.25
N ASN A 2 -15.60 1.48 -23.27
CA ASN A 2 -15.11 2.40 -24.29
C ASN A 2 -13.57 2.44 -24.33
N LYS A 3 -12.99 2.39 -25.53
CA LYS A 3 -11.53 2.46 -25.71
C LYS A 3 -10.94 3.78 -25.21
N GLU A 4 -11.67 4.86 -25.31
CA GLU A 4 -11.23 6.15 -24.80
C GLU A 4 -11.12 6.14 -23.28
N LEU A 5 -12.08 5.52 -22.61
CA LEU A 5 -12.09 5.39 -21.17
C LEU A 5 -10.92 4.51 -20.70
N GLU A 6 -10.68 3.42 -21.42
CA GLU A 6 -9.57 2.52 -21.16
C GLU A 6 -8.23 3.22 -21.30
N HIS A 7 -8.05 3.96 -22.40
CA HIS A 7 -6.80 4.70 -22.65
C HIS A 7 -6.56 5.76 -21.58
N LYS A 8 -7.59 6.50 -21.22
CA LYS A 8 -7.50 7.53 -20.19
C LYS A 8 -7.13 6.92 -18.83
N PHE A 9 -7.76 5.80 -18.48
CA PHE A 9 -7.46 5.09 -17.25
C PHE A 9 -6.00 4.63 -17.20
N VAL A 10 -5.53 4.01 -18.26
CA VAL A 10 -4.15 3.50 -18.34
C VAL A 10 -3.15 4.65 -18.18
N THR A 11 -3.40 5.78 -18.85
CA THR A 11 -2.53 6.95 -18.76
C THR A 11 -2.48 7.49 -17.33
N GLU A 12 -3.63 7.66 -16.69
CA GLU A 12 -3.69 8.15 -15.31
C GLU A 12 -3.06 7.17 -14.33
N LEU A 13 -3.24 5.86 -14.57
CA LEU A 13 -2.63 4.84 -13.73
C LEU A 13 -1.10 4.88 -13.84
N GLN A 14 -0.57 4.98 -15.06
CA GLN A 14 0.87 5.04 -15.28
C GLN A 14 1.49 6.28 -14.64
N ASP A 15 0.82 7.42 -14.74
CA ASP A 15 1.30 8.67 -14.16
C ASP A 15 1.35 8.62 -12.63
N ASN A 16 0.51 7.79 -12.02
CA ASN A 16 0.36 7.72 -10.57
C ASN A 16 0.69 6.36 -9.99
N GLN A 17 1.33 5.47 -10.75
CA GLN A 17 1.58 4.10 -10.30
C GLN A 17 2.45 4.01 -9.05
N ASN A 18 3.28 5.03 -8.78
CA ASN A 18 4.10 5.06 -7.58
C ASN A 18 3.26 5.03 -6.31
N ILE A 19 2.06 5.61 -6.36
CA ILE A 19 1.11 5.57 -5.24
C ILE A 19 0.76 4.12 -4.90
N VAL A 20 0.45 3.34 -5.93
CA VAL A 20 0.08 1.92 -5.75
C VAL A 20 1.27 1.14 -5.20
N HIS A 21 2.47 1.38 -5.73
CA HIS A 21 3.69 0.71 -5.25
C HIS A 21 3.98 1.03 -3.78
N LYS A 22 3.79 2.28 -3.36
CA LYS A 22 3.98 2.67 -1.97
C LYS A 22 3.02 1.95 -1.04
N VAL A 23 1.75 1.85 -1.43
CA VAL A 23 0.76 1.11 -0.65
C VAL A 23 1.13 -0.36 -0.58
N CYS A 24 1.53 -0.95 -1.70
CA CYS A 24 1.96 -2.35 -1.73
C CYS A 24 3.14 -2.61 -0.80
N THR A 25 4.14 -1.72 -0.82
CA THR A 25 5.31 -1.84 0.05
C THR A 25 4.93 -1.82 1.52
N LEU A 26 3.92 -1.02 1.86
CA LEU A 26 3.48 -0.87 3.24
C LEU A 26 2.76 -2.13 3.76
N TYR A 27 2.05 -2.85 2.89
CA TYR A 27 1.19 -3.97 3.30
C TYR A 27 1.72 -5.35 2.91
N THR A 28 2.89 -5.43 2.29
CA THR A 28 3.50 -6.71 1.89
C THR A 28 4.97 -6.76 2.30
N ASN A 29 5.53 -7.97 2.37
CA ASN A 29 6.90 -8.18 2.82
C ASN A 29 7.79 -8.87 1.78
N ASP A 30 7.22 -9.30 0.67
CA ASP A 30 7.98 -9.98 -0.39
C ASP A 30 7.48 -9.54 -1.76
N ARG A 31 8.27 -9.85 -2.77
CA ARG A 31 8.01 -9.41 -4.14
C ARG A 31 6.74 -10.01 -4.72
N ASP A 32 6.50 -11.28 -4.46
CA ASP A 32 5.32 -11.96 -4.99
C ASP A 32 4.04 -11.38 -4.42
N SER A 33 4.01 -11.16 -3.10
CA SER A 33 2.87 -10.53 -2.44
C SER A 33 2.66 -9.11 -2.92
N HIS A 34 3.75 -8.36 -3.14
CA HIS A 34 3.69 -7.00 -3.69
C HIS A 34 3.02 -7.01 -5.07
N ASN A 35 3.47 -7.91 -5.95
CA ASN A 35 2.92 -8.01 -7.30
C ASN A 35 1.45 -8.42 -7.29
N ASP A 36 1.08 -9.35 -6.44
CA ASP A 36 -0.31 -9.80 -6.30
C ASP A 36 -1.21 -8.66 -5.82
N LEU A 37 -0.74 -7.91 -4.84
CA LEU A 37 -1.50 -6.77 -4.32
C LEU A 37 -1.60 -5.66 -5.36
N PHE A 38 -0.52 -5.40 -6.10
CA PHE A 38 -0.53 -4.42 -7.18
C PHE A 38 -1.58 -4.77 -8.22
N GLN A 39 -1.65 -6.04 -8.64
CA GLN A 39 -2.64 -6.51 -9.60
C GLN A 39 -4.05 -6.34 -9.05
N GLU A 40 -4.27 -6.72 -7.80
CA GLU A 40 -5.60 -6.62 -7.20
C GLU A 40 -6.05 -5.17 -7.09
N ILE A 41 -5.17 -4.27 -6.69
CA ILE A 41 -5.48 -2.84 -6.62
C ILE A 41 -5.83 -2.33 -8.03
N THR A 42 -5.05 -2.70 -9.03
CA THR A 42 -5.30 -2.29 -10.41
C THR A 42 -6.68 -2.75 -10.89
N ILE A 43 -7.05 -4.00 -10.57
CA ILE A 43 -8.36 -4.55 -10.91
C ILE A 43 -9.47 -3.74 -10.23
N GLN A 44 -9.32 -3.43 -8.94
CA GLN A 44 -10.33 -2.67 -8.20
C GLN A 44 -10.45 -1.23 -8.72
N LEU A 45 -9.33 -0.62 -9.07
CA LEU A 45 -9.33 0.71 -9.69
C LEU A 45 -10.09 0.69 -11.01
N TRP A 46 -9.84 -0.30 -11.85
CA TRP A 46 -10.51 -0.44 -13.14
C TRP A 46 -12.03 -0.62 -12.96
N LYS A 47 -12.42 -1.48 -12.03
CA LYS A 47 -13.84 -1.73 -11.75
C LYS A 47 -14.56 -0.48 -11.23
N ALA A 48 -13.86 0.34 -10.45
CA ALA A 48 -14.45 1.54 -9.84
C ALA A 48 -14.36 2.77 -10.73
N TYR A 49 -13.50 2.74 -11.75
CA TYR A 49 -13.22 3.91 -12.58
C TYR A 49 -14.47 4.52 -13.25
N PRO A 50 -15.43 3.72 -13.78
CA PRO A 50 -16.63 4.30 -14.35
C PRO A 50 -17.45 5.14 -13.37
N LYS A 51 -17.29 4.92 -12.08
CA LYS A 51 -17.98 5.67 -11.02
C LYS A 51 -17.20 6.89 -10.54
N PHE A 52 -15.96 7.05 -11.00
CA PHE A 52 -15.13 8.19 -10.66
C PHE A 52 -15.67 9.43 -11.36
N ARG A 53 -16.10 10.42 -10.58
CA ARG A 53 -16.77 11.62 -11.09
C ARG A 53 -15.88 12.85 -11.18
N GLY A 54 -14.64 12.75 -10.72
CA GLY A 54 -13.74 13.89 -10.70
C GLY A 54 -13.96 14.87 -9.56
N ASP A 55 -14.74 14.46 -8.55
CA ASP A 55 -14.99 15.29 -7.35
C ASP A 55 -13.71 15.49 -6.53
N ALA A 56 -12.80 14.52 -6.61
CA ALA A 56 -11.47 14.61 -6.01
C ALA A 56 -10.45 14.38 -7.10
N LYS A 57 -9.18 14.73 -6.82
CA LYS A 57 -8.09 14.42 -7.73
C LYS A 57 -8.00 12.91 -7.92
N PHE A 58 -7.59 12.48 -9.11
CA PHE A 58 -7.41 11.06 -9.39
C PHE A 58 -6.48 10.41 -8.39
N SER A 59 -5.37 11.08 -8.02
CA SER A 59 -4.43 10.55 -7.04
C SER A 59 -5.08 10.31 -5.68
N THR A 60 -5.92 11.22 -5.21
CA THR A 60 -6.65 11.07 -3.94
C THR A 60 -7.60 9.88 -3.99
N TRP A 61 -8.35 9.76 -5.07
CA TRP A 61 -9.26 8.65 -5.29
C TRP A 61 -8.49 7.32 -5.34
N MET A 62 -7.35 7.31 -6.03
CA MET A 62 -6.49 6.14 -6.14
C MET A 62 -5.97 5.69 -4.77
N TYR A 63 -5.51 6.63 -3.92
CA TYR A 63 -5.10 6.30 -2.55
C TYR A 63 -6.20 5.60 -1.79
N ARG A 64 -7.42 6.13 -1.90
CA ARG A 64 -8.57 5.55 -1.18
C ARG A 64 -8.85 4.13 -1.63
N VAL A 65 -8.90 3.89 -2.92
CA VAL A 65 -9.15 2.55 -3.46
C VAL A 65 -8.02 1.60 -3.10
N ALA A 66 -6.77 2.06 -3.26
CA ALA A 66 -5.60 1.22 -2.98
C ALA A 66 -5.53 0.83 -1.50
N LEU A 67 -5.72 1.78 -0.59
CA LEU A 67 -5.69 1.52 0.85
C LEU A 67 -6.84 0.60 1.27
N ASN A 68 -8.05 0.84 0.76
CA ASN A 68 -9.19 -0.02 1.08
C ASN A 68 -8.95 -1.46 0.62
N THR A 69 -8.40 -1.63 -0.58
CA THR A 69 -8.08 -2.95 -1.11
C THR A 69 -7.01 -3.63 -0.26
N ALA A 70 -5.93 -2.90 0.05
CA ALA A 70 -4.83 -3.44 0.84
C ALA A 70 -5.27 -3.82 2.24
N ILE A 71 -6.06 -2.98 2.89
CA ILE A 71 -6.57 -3.25 4.24
C ILE A 71 -7.46 -4.49 4.24
N THR A 72 -8.34 -4.60 3.26
CA THR A 72 -9.27 -5.73 3.14
C THR A 72 -8.49 -7.04 2.98
N LEU A 73 -7.51 -7.07 2.07
CA LEU A 73 -6.70 -8.27 1.84
C LEU A 73 -5.78 -8.57 3.02
N TYR A 74 -5.22 -7.54 3.65
CA TYR A 74 -4.37 -7.69 4.83
C TYR A 74 -5.13 -8.33 5.98
N ARG A 75 -6.36 -7.88 6.26
CA ARG A 75 -7.20 -8.45 7.30
C ARG A 75 -7.55 -9.91 7.01
N LYS A 76 -7.87 -10.19 5.76
CA LYS A 76 -8.17 -11.54 5.31
C LYS A 76 -6.96 -12.47 5.49
N HIS A 77 -5.77 -11.98 5.14
CA HIS A 77 -4.54 -12.74 5.27
C HIS A 77 -4.14 -12.92 6.74
N LYS A 78 -4.30 -11.89 7.56
CA LYS A 78 -3.97 -11.91 8.98
C LYS A 78 -4.75 -12.95 9.75
N ARG A 79 -5.98 -13.25 9.33
CA ARG A 79 -6.78 -14.31 9.96
C ARG A 79 -6.17 -15.70 9.79
N ARG A 80 -5.24 -15.85 8.85
CA ARG A 80 -4.59 -17.12 8.53
C ARG A 80 -3.19 -17.24 9.12
N ILE A 81 -2.63 -16.14 9.63
CA ILE A 81 -1.27 -16.10 10.14
C ILE A 81 -1.26 -16.29 11.66
N ASP A 82 -0.34 -17.14 12.10
CA ASP A 82 -0.11 -17.42 13.51
C ASP A 82 0.63 -16.25 14.19
N THR A 83 0.36 -16.03 15.48
CA THR A 83 1.01 -15.02 16.30
C THR A 83 2.53 -15.15 16.34
N ALA A 84 3.05 -16.34 16.10
CA ALA A 84 4.49 -16.60 16.06
C ALA A 84 5.21 -15.76 15.01
N ASP A 85 4.58 -15.52 13.85
CA ASP A 85 5.17 -14.72 12.79
C ASP A 85 5.27 -13.25 13.18
N TYR A 86 4.30 -12.77 13.93
CA TYR A 86 4.30 -11.40 14.43
C TYR A 86 5.47 -11.14 15.39
N GLU A 87 5.69 -12.07 16.32
CA GLU A 87 6.81 -11.99 17.26
C GLU A 87 8.16 -12.03 16.53
N SER A 88 8.26 -12.86 15.49
CA SER A 88 9.46 -12.95 14.67
C SER A 88 9.78 -11.63 13.98
N ILE A 89 8.77 -10.93 13.48
CA ILE A 89 8.93 -9.63 12.82
C ILE A 89 9.44 -8.59 13.82
N ILE A 90 8.87 -8.54 15.02
CA ILE A 90 9.30 -7.63 16.09
C ILE A 90 10.76 -7.88 16.46
N PHE A 91 11.13 -9.14 16.58
CA PHE A 91 12.50 -9.51 16.94
C PHE A 91 13.51 -9.05 15.87
N LYS A 92 13.16 -9.19 14.60
CA LYS A 92 14.02 -8.74 13.49
C LYS A 92 14.22 -7.23 13.51
N VAL A 93 13.18 -6.47 13.81
CA VAL A 93 13.28 -5.02 13.90
C VAL A 93 14.25 -4.60 14.98
N LYS A 94 14.22 -5.28 16.15
CA LYS A 94 15.15 -4.99 17.26
C LYS A 94 16.60 -5.34 16.91
N ALA A 95 16.80 -6.39 16.13
CA ALA A 95 18.14 -6.84 15.75
C ALA A 95 18.80 -5.92 14.72
N ASP A 96 18.04 -5.14 14.00
CA ASP A 96 18.52 -4.25 12.95
C ASP A 96 18.89 -2.84 13.44
N GLU A 97 18.95 -2.60 14.76
CA GLU A 97 19.14 -1.28 15.35
C GLU A 97 20.56 -0.70 15.27
N TYR A 98 21.50 -1.36 14.58
CA TYR A 98 22.91 -1.00 14.69
C TYR A 98 23.48 -0.12 13.60
N ASP A 99 22.68 0.25 12.60
CA ASP A 99 23.23 1.01 11.49
C ASP A 99 22.56 2.37 11.38
N GLU A 100 23.38 3.43 11.51
CA GLU A 100 22.94 4.81 11.60
C GLU A 100 22.72 5.48 10.25
N THR A 101 22.81 4.76 9.13
CA THR A 101 22.60 5.36 7.84
C THR A 101 21.13 5.74 7.64
N GLU A 102 20.91 6.85 6.95
CA GLU A 102 19.57 7.36 6.66
C GLU A 102 18.68 6.30 6.00
N GLU A 103 19.25 5.52 5.09
CA GLU A 103 18.54 4.43 4.42
C GLU A 103 18.05 3.37 5.39
N ILE A 104 18.88 3.00 6.36
CA ILE A 104 18.52 1.99 7.35
C ILE A 104 17.47 2.54 8.32
N GLN A 105 17.58 3.81 8.68
CA GLN A 105 16.55 4.47 9.50
C GLN A 105 15.19 4.45 8.78
N LEU A 106 15.17 4.67 7.48
CA LEU A 106 13.94 4.57 6.68
C LEU A 106 13.39 3.14 6.70
N LYS A 107 14.26 2.15 6.54
CA LYS A 107 13.84 0.74 6.60
C LYS A 107 13.26 0.38 7.96
N LEU A 108 13.88 0.85 9.03
CA LEU A 108 13.39 0.62 10.39
C LEU A 108 12.05 1.31 10.61
N MET A 109 11.90 2.51 10.10
CA MET A 109 10.62 3.23 10.17
C MET A 109 9.52 2.45 9.47
N TYR A 110 9.77 1.96 8.26
CA TYR A 110 8.79 1.18 7.52
C TYR A 110 8.45 -0.13 8.25
N LYS A 111 9.45 -0.79 8.83
CA LYS A 111 9.20 -2.01 9.61
C LYS A 111 8.32 -1.71 10.84
N ALA A 112 8.60 -0.61 11.53
CA ALA A 112 7.80 -0.20 12.68
C ALA A 112 6.36 0.12 12.28
N VAL A 113 6.19 0.85 11.17
CA VAL A 113 4.85 1.19 10.67
C VAL A 113 4.08 -0.07 10.29
N LYS A 114 4.76 -1.05 9.70
CA LYS A 114 4.13 -2.33 9.33
C LYS A 114 3.58 -3.12 10.52
N GLN A 115 4.10 -2.87 11.70
CA GLN A 115 3.63 -3.54 12.92
C GLN A 115 2.37 -2.90 13.50
N LEU A 116 2.01 -1.71 13.04
CA LEU A 116 0.79 -1.03 13.46
C LEU A 116 -0.43 -1.76 12.92
N GLY A 117 -1.58 -1.49 13.52
CA GLY A 117 -2.84 -1.96 12.98
C GLY A 117 -3.07 -1.41 11.58
N ASP A 118 -3.91 -2.09 10.81
CA ASP A 118 -4.15 -1.77 9.41
C ASP A 118 -4.65 -0.33 9.20
N ILE A 119 -5.50 0.18 10.09
CA ILE A 119 -6.00 1.55 10.00
C ILE A 119 -4.93 2.55 10.41
N ASP A 120 -4.21 2.28 11.50
CA ASP A 120 -3.12 3.14 11.97
C ASP A 120 -2.02 3.27 10.92
N LYS A 121 -1.71 2.17 10.26
CA LYS A 121 -0.74 2.12 9.17
C LYS A 121 -1.16 3.05 8.03
N ALA A 122 -2.44 3.01 7.64
CA ALA A 122 -2.97 3.87 6.59
C ALA A 122 -2.91 5.34 6.98
N LEU A 123 -3.23 5.66 8.23
CA LEU A 123 -3.19 7.04 8.73
C LEU A 123 -1.77 7.61 8.71
N VAL A 124 -0.79 6.82 9.16
CA VAL A 124 0.61 7.25 9.13
C VAL A 124 1.07 7.46 7.70
N PHE A 125 0.72 6.55 6.80
CA PHE A 125 1.08 6.68 5.38
C PHE A 125 0.53 7.97 4.78
N LEU A 126 -0.76 8.26 5.00
CA LEU A 126 -1.39 9.47 4.49
C LEU A 126 -0.77 10.73 5.06
N TYR A 127 -0.42 10.71 6.34
CA TYR A 127 0.23 11.83 7.00
C TYR A 127 1.59 12.13 6.37
N LEU A 128 2.39 11.10 6.13
CA LEU A 128 3.71 11.25 5.52
C LEU A 128 3.62 11.76 4.08
N GLU A 129 2.64 11.28 3.33
CA GLU A 129 2.43 11.71 1.93
C GLU A 129 1.94 13.16 1.87
N ASP A 130 1.12 13.58 2.82
CA ASP A 130 0.59 14.94 2.86
C ASP A 130 1.67 15.98 3.12
N LYS A 131 2.75 15.60 3.80
CA LYS A 131 3.87 16.51 4.10
C LYS A 131 4.80 16.74 2.90
N ASN A 132 4.68 15.93 1.90
CA ASN A 132 5.45 16.10 0.69
C ASN A 132 4.69 16.95 -0.31
#